data_f4c51427a15cca0e5869ef0bb86cfaa5
#
_entry.id   f4c51427a15cca0e5869ef0bb86cfaa5
#
_cell.length_a   1.000
_cell.length_b   1.000
_cell.length_c   1.000
_cell.angle_alpha   90.00
_cell.angle_beta   90.00
_cell.angle_gamma   90.00
#
_symmetry.space_group_name_H-M   'P 1'
#
loop_
_entity.id
_entity.type
_entity.pdbx_description
1 polymer ?
#
loop_
_entity_poly.entity_id
_entity_poly.type
_entity_poly.pdbx_seq_one_letter_code
_entity_poly.pdbx_strand_id
1 'polypeptide(L)'
;MTIQSPTIEAPTAVQPKLRFTPEEYFAHEERAEYKSEYHNGEILPMTGGSINHNRIARNGLTLLTVQLQDSSCEPFGSDMRIWIADHQLCTYPDLAVICGEPLFYANRNDTITNPVLIVEVLSPSTEDYDRGRKFQAYRTLPSLQDYLLIQQEAPLVEHF
;
A
#
# COMPACT_ATOMS: atom_id res chain seq x y z
N MET A 1 -16.60 32.58 -54.77
CA MET A 1 -16.68 31.34 -53.98
C MET A 1 -15.30 31.02 -53.50
N THR A 2 -15.01 31.29 -52.21
CA THR A 2 -13.69 31.07 -51.63
C THR A 2 -13.76 29.75 -50.87
N ILE A 3 -13.00 28.75 -51.29
CA ILE A 3 -12.93 27.42 -50.68
C ILE A 3 -11.92 27.53 -49.55
N GLN A 4 -12.40 27.44 -48.28
CA GLN A 4 -11.54 27.30 -47.11
C GLN A 4 -11.06 25.85 -47.02
N SER A 5 -9.75 25.64 -47.01
CA SER A 5 -9.13 24.36 -46.76
C SER A 5 -9.30 23.98 -45.26
N PRO A 6 -9.58 22.70 -44.95
CA PRO A 6 -9.67 22.25 -43.56
C PRO A 6 -8.27 22.25 -42.92
N THR A 7 -8.17 22.92 -41.78
CA THR A 7 -6.98 22.87 -40.93
C THR A 7 -6.92 21.49 -40.25
N ILE A 8 -5.94 20.69 -40.62
CA ILE A 8 -5.65 19.41 -39.91
C ILE A 8 -4.94 19.75 -38.64
N GLU A 9 -5.62 19.61 -37.49
CA GLU A 9 -4.96 19.67 -36.18
C GLU A 9 -3.95 18.52 -36.06
N ALA A 10 -2.70 18.87 -35.74
CA ALA A 10 -1.65 17.89 -35.47
C ALA A 10 -2.01 17.08 -34.25
N PRO A 11 -1.73 15.74 -34.23
CA PRO A 11 -2.01 14.90 -33.05
C PRO A 11 -1.25 15.44 -31.85
N THR A 12 -1.98 15.68 -30.77
CA THR A 12 -1.41 16.08 -29.47
C THR A 12 -0.39 15.03 -29.04
N ALA A 13 0.88 15.41 -28.95
CA ALA A 13 1.93 14.52 -28.49
C ALA A 13 1.59 14.05 -27.06
N VAL A 14 1.35 12.77 -26.89
CA VAL A 14 1.19 12.14 -25.57
C VAL A 14 2.52 12.34 -24.84
N GLN A 15 2.51 13.18 -23.81
CA GLN A 15 3.69 13.37 -22.98
C GLN A 15 4.05 12.03 -22.34
N PRO A 16 5.33 11.60 -22.38
CA PRO A 16 5.74 10.37 -21.74
C PRO A 16 5.42 10.46 -20.25
N LYS A 17 4.69 9.47 -19.73
CA LYS A 17 4.36 9.37 -18.31
C LYS A 17 5.67 9.35 -17.53
N LEU A 18 5.87 10.35 -16.67
CA LEU A 18 7.07 10.45 -15.84
C LEU A 18 7.14 9.21 -14.94
N ARG A 19 8.23 8.46 -15.01
CA ARG A 19 8.47 7.32 -14.13
C ARG A 19 9.52 7.70 -13.11
N PHE A 20 9.24 7.39 -11.86
CA PHE A 20 10.11 7.65 -10.72
C PHE A 20 10.91 6.40 -10.36
N THR A 21 12.14 6.58 -9.87
CA THR A 21 12.87 5.50 -9.20
C THR A 21 12.36 5.33 -7.75
N PRO A 22 12.66 4.21 -7.09
CA PRO A 22 12.35 4.07 -5.66
C PRO A 22 12.97 5.18 -4.81
N GLU A 23 14.19 5.61 -5.10
CA GLU A 23 14.89 6.67 -4.37
C GLU A 23 14.17 8.02 -4.54
N GLU A 24 13.72 8.32 -5.76
CA GLU A 24 12.94 9.53 -6.04
C GLU A 24 11.58 9.51 -5.32
N TYR A 25 10.92 8.34 -5.25
CA TYR A 25 9.70 8.16 -4.48
C TYR A 25 9.93 8.43 -2.99
N PHE A 26 10.95 7.83 -2.38
CA PHE A 26 11.24 8.06 -0.97
C PHE A 26 11.61 9.51 -0.68
N ALA A 27 12.37 10.15 -1.56
CA ALA A 27 12.67 11.57 -1.44
C ALA A 27 11.42 12.47 -1.59
N HIS A 28 10.42 12.04 -2.36
CA HIS A 28 9.12 12.68 -2.45
C HIS A 28 8.34 12.51 -1.15
N GLU A 29 8.21 11.26 -0.64
CA GLU A 29 7.47 10.95 0.59
C GLU A 29 7.98 11.71 1.83
N GLU A 30 9.29 11.93 1.93
CA GLU A 30 9.90 12.68 3.05
C GLU A 30 9.48 14.16 3.09
N ARG A 31 8.95 14.70 2.00
CA ARG A 31 8.54 16.12 1.86
C ARG A 31 7.05 16.28 1.63
N ALA A 32 6.35 15.18 1.35
CA ALA A 32 4.93 15.21 1.03
C ALA A 32 4.08 15.46 2.28
N GLU A 33 2.99 16.20 2.11
CA GLU A 33 2.00 16.44 3.16
C GLU A 33 1.01 15.27 3.32
N TYR A 34 1.03 14.32 2.39
CA TYR A 34 0.15 13.14 2.35
C TYR A 34 0.95 11.93 1.90
N LYS A 35 0.49 10.76 2.32
CA LYS A 35 1.10 9.47 1.94
C LYS A 35 0.79 9.11 0.50
N SER A 36 1.75 8.47 -0.16
CA SER A 36 1.58 7.90 -1.49
C SER A 36 2.18 6.50 -1.54
N GLU A 37 1.59 5.63 -2.35
CA GLU A 37 2.18 4.35 -2.71
C GLU A 37 3.07 4.49 -3.95
N TYR A 38 4.11 3.69 -4.03
CA TYR A 38 4.93 3.54 -5.23
C TYR A 38 4.59 2.25 -5.94
N HIS A 39 4.31 2.33 -7.22
CA HIS A 39 3.97 1.17 -8.01
C HIS A 39 4.69 1.19 -9.37
N ASN A 40 5.81 0.48 -9.46
CA ASN A 40 6.59 0.31 -10.69
C ASN A 40 6.84 1.63 -11.45
N GLY A 41 7.30 2.64 -10.73
CA GLY A 41 7.60 3.96 -11.29
C GLY A 41 6.47 4.98 -11.21
N GLU A 42 5.30 4.63 -10.70
CA GLU A 42 4.18 5.54 -10.47
C GLU A 42 4.06 5.87 -8.98
N ILE A 43 3.78 7.13 -8.68
CA ILE A 43 3.46 7.59 -7.32
C ILE A 43 1.96 7.83 -7.27
N LEU A 44 1.27 7.06 -6.40
CA LEU A 44 -0.18 7.07 -6.28
C LEU A 44 -0.59 7.64 -4.92
N PRO A 45 -1.20 8.84 -4.87
CA PRO A 45 -1.64 9.42 -3.61
C PRO A 45 -2.67 8.53 -2.90
N MET A 46 -2.50 8.39 -1.58
CA MET A 46 -3.46 7.69 -0.75
C MET A 46 -4.58 8.63 -0.29
N THR A 47 -5.78 8.11 -0.20
CA THR A 47 -6.93 8.82 0.38
C THR A 47 -7.11 8.45 1.85
N GLY A 48 -7.65 9.36 2.65
CA GLY A 48 -7.97 9.07 4.05
C GLY A 48 -9.10 8.03 4.19
N GLY A 49 -9.07 7.29 5.29
CA GLY A 49 -10.10 6.31 5.63
C GLY A 49 -11.30 6.93 6.35
N SER A 50 -12.47 6.27 6.25
CA SER A 50 -13.68 6.60 7.00
C SER A 50 -13.48 6.45 8.51
N ILE A 51 -14.43 6.94 9.32
CA ILE A 51 -14.40 6.73 10.77
C ILE A 51 -14.48 5.25 11.13
N ASN A 52 -15.25 4.44 10.38
CA ASN A 52 -15.37 3.01 10.62
C ASN A 52 -14.07 2.29 10.27
N HIS A 53 -13.45 2.63 9.14
CA HIS A 53 -12.12 2.14 8.78
C HIS A 53 -11.12 2.36 9.92
N ASN A 54 -11.01 3.60 10.41
CA ASN A 54 -10.09 3.95 11.49
C ASN A 54 -10.42 3.23 12.81
N ARG A 55 -11.71 3.00 13.12
CA ARG A 55 -12.11 2.23 14.32
C ARG A 55 -11.70 0.77 14.21
N ILE A 56 -11.89 0.15 13.04
CA ILE A 56 -11.52 -1.25 12.79
C ILE A 56 -10.00 -1.41 12.86
N ALA A 57 -9.25 -0.57 12.15
CA ALA A 57 -7.78 -0.61 12.16
C ALA A 57 -7.22 -0.42 13.59
N ARG A 58 -7.70 0.59 14.33
CA ARG A 58 -7.31 0.82 15.72
C ARG A 58 -7.62 -0.39 16.63
N ASN A 59 -8.82 -0.97 16.51
CA ASN A 59 -9.23 -2.11 17.32
C ASN A 59 -8.38 -3.34 16.98
N GLY A 60 -8.11 -3.58 15.70
CA GLY A 60 -7.23 -4.63 15.23
C GLY A 60 -5.82 -4.49 15.77
N LEU A 61 -5.23 -3.28 15.69
CA LEU A 61 -3.91 -3.00 16.26
C LEU A 61 -3.87 -3.26 17.77
N THR A 62 -4.89 -2.81 18.50
CA THR A 62 -4.99 -3.03 19.96
C THR A 62 -5.06 -4.51 20.30
N LEU A 63 -5.89 -5.28 19.60
CA LEU A 63 -6.04 -6.73 19.80
C LEU A 63 -4.72 -7.45 19.54
N LEU A 64 -4.07 -7.17 18.40
CA LEU A 64 -2.78 -7.77 18.05
C LEU A 64 -1.70 -7.43 19.09
N THR A 65 -1.64 -6.17 19.55
CA THR A 65 -0.68 -5.74 20.57
C THR A 65 -0.85 -6.52 21.86
N VAL A 66 -2.09 -6.71 22.31
CA VAL A 66 -2.37 -7.46 23.55
C VAL A 66 -2.08 -8.96 23.37
N GLN A 67 -2.46 -9.54 22.25
CA GLN A 67 -2.29 -10.98 21.99
C GLN A 67 -0.81 -11.38 21.78
N LEU A 68 -0.01 -10.48 21.25
CA LEU A 68 1.38 -10.75 20.89
C LEU A 68 2.42 -10.27 21.92
N GLN A 69 1.98 -9.65 23.04
CA GLN A 69 2.87 -9.02 24.03
C GLN A 69 3.95 -9.93 24.62
N ASP A 70 3.67 -11.25 24.70
CA ASP A 70 4.61 -12.25 25.27
C ASP A 70 5.27 -13.10 24.16
N SER A 71 5.23 -12.63 22.92
CA SER A 71 5.81 -13.29 21.75
C SER A 71 6.99 -12.51 21.17
N SER A 72 7.65 -13.08 20.16
CA SER A 72 8.65 -12.36 19.36
C SER A 72 8.03 -11.56 18.20
N CYS A 73 6.71 -11.40 18.19
CA CYS A 73 5.99 -10.74 17.10
C CYS A 73 5.52 -9.34 17.54
N GLU A 74 5.65 -8.37 16.64
CA GLU A 74 5.31 -6.98 16.88
C GLU A 74 4.36 -6.46 15.81
N PRO A 75 3.18 -5.89 16.18
CA PRO A 75 2.23 -5.31 15.23
C PRO A 75 2.52 -3.83 14.98
N PHE A 76 2.33 -3.39 13.76
CA PHE A 76 2.48 -2.02 13.29
C PHE A 76 1.20 -1.53 12.61
N GLY A 77 0.92 -0.24 12.76
CA GLY A 77 -0.17 0.44 12.06
C GLY A 77 0.25 0.97 10.69
N SER A 78 -0.63 1.75 10.10
CA SER A 78 -0.54 2.24 8.71
C SER A 78 0.60 3.22 8.41
N ASP A 79 1.50 3.49 9.34
CA ASP A 79 2.70 4.30 9.08
C ASP A 79 3.92 3.46 8.67
N MET A 80 3.86 2.14 8.90
CA MET A 80 4.90 1.22 8.48
C MET A 80 4.71 0.83 7.02
N ARG A 81 5.71 1.13 6.19
CA ARG A 81 5.72 0.74 4.77
C ARG A 81 6.17 -0.70 4.61
N ILE A 82 5.67 -1.33 3.55
CA ILE A 82 6.19 -2.61 3.06
C ILE A 82 6.74 -2.42 1.66
N TRP A 83 7.98 -2.87 1.44
CA TRP A 83 8.59 -2.96 0.13
C TRP A 83 8.47 -4.38 -0.42
N ILE A 84 7.96 -4.52 -1.65
CA ILE A 84 7.79 -5.78 -2.37
C ILE A 84 8.60 -5.71 -3.65
N ALA A 85 9.77 -6.35 -3.65
CA ALA A 85 10.77 -6.21 -4.70
C ALA A 85 10.26 -6.72 -6.06
N ASP A 86 9.63 -7.89 -6.10
CA ASP A 86 9.15 -8.53 -7.34
C ASP A 86 8.12 -7.70 -8.10
N HIS A 87 7.40 -6.84 -7.38
CA HIS A 87 6.39 -5.95 -7.95
C HIS A 87 6.81 -4.49 -8.03
N GLN A 88 8.02 -4.15 -7.55
CA GLN A 88 8.47 -2.76 -7.39
C GLN A 88 7.36 -1.92 -6.74
N LEU A 89 6.82 -2.44 -5.63
CA LEU A 89 5.71 -1.85 -4.89
C LEU A 89 6.17 -1.44 -3.49
N CYS A 90 5.90 -0.18 -3.14
CA CYS A 90 5.95 0.30 -1.76
C CYS A 90 4.55 0.73 -1.33
N THR A 91 4.03 0.13 -0.28
CA THR A 91 2.64 0.33 0.16
C THR A 91 2.54 0.45 1.67
N TYR A 92 1.41 0.96 2.15
CA TYR A 92 1.08 1.11 3.56
C TYR A 92 -0.14 0.24 3.89
N PRO A 93 0.03 -0.98 4.39
CA PRO A 93 -1.10 -1.75 4.88
C PRO A 93 -1.71 -1.10 6.12
N ASP A 94 -2.97 -1.37 6.38
CA ASP A 94 -3.62 -0.88 7.60
C ASP A 94 -2.97 -1.44 8.85
N LEU A 95 -2.60 -2.73 8.84
CA LEU A 95 -1.80 -3.37 9.87
C LEU A 95 -0.80 -4.35 9.26
N ALA A 96 0.36 -4.46 9.89
CA ALA A 96 1.36 -5.47 9.59
C ALA A 96 1.92 -6.06 10.89
N VAL A 97 2.33 -7.33 10.86
CA VAL A 97 3.03 -7.98 11.98
C VAL A 97 4.36 -8.52 11.47
N ILE A 98 5.41 -8.28 12.25
CA ILE A 98 6.72 -8.89 12.07
C ILE A 98 6.97 -9.82 13.24
N CYS A 99 7.58 -10.99 12.99
CA CYS A 99 8.07 -11.87 14.05
C CYS A 99 9.61 -11.98 13.96
N GLY A 100 10.28 -11.76 15.07
CA GLY A 100 11.74 -11.71 15.13
C GLY A 100 12.31 -10.38 14.62
N GLU A 101 13.50 -10.40 14.04
CA GLU A 101 14.18 -9.19 13.59
C GLU A 101 13.54 -8.58 12.34
N PRO A 102 13.22 -7.28 12.34
CA PRO A 102 12.73 -6.60 11.16
C PRO A 102 13.83 -6.48 10.10
N LEU A 103 13.51 -6.82 8.87
CA LEU A 103 14.37 -6.61 7.70
C LEU A 103 13.93 -5.34 6.98
N PHE A 104 14.84 -4.38 6.87
CA PHE A 104 14.55 -3.09 6.28
C PHE A 104 15.00 -3.00 4.82
N TYR A 105 14.26 -2.24 4.02
CA TYR A 105 14.64 -1.88 2.66
C TYR A 105 15.69 -0.76 2.67
N ALA A 106 16.79 -0.94 1.92
CA ALA A 106 17.81 0.08 1.62
C ALA A 106 18.29 0.90 2.85
N ASN A 107 18.53 0.25 3.99
CA ASN A 107 18.92 0.88 5.26
C ASN A 107 17.91 1.89 5.84
N ARG A 108 16.65 1.82 5.43
CA ARG A 108 15.55 2.60 6.01
C ARG A 108 15.11 1.96 7.33
N ASN A 109 14.53 2.77 8.22
CA ASN A 109 13.97 2.29 9.49
C ASN A 109 12.42 2.36 9.52
N ASP A 110 11.80 2.69 8.38
CA ASP A 110 10.36 2.92 8.22
C ASP A 110 9.74 2.08 7.09
N THR A 111 10.54 1.20 6.48
CA THR A 111 10.11 0.36 5.36
C THR A 111 10.66 -1.05 5.53
N ILE A 112 9.77 -2.01 5.76
CA ILE A 112 10.10 -3.41 6.03
C ILE A 112 9.90 -4.29 4.81
N THR A 113 10.50 -5.50 4.84
CA THR A 113 10.42 -6.48 3.74
C THR A 113 9.95 -7.86 4.21
N ASN A 114 9.76 -8.08 5.51
CA ASN A 114 9.49 -9.41 6.07
C ASN A 114 8.26 -9.49 7.00
N PRO A 115 7.10 -8.93 6.63
CA PRO A 115 5.88 -9.13 7.41
C PRO A 115 5.45 -10.60 7.37
N VAL A 116 4.87 -11.09 8.48
CA VAL A 116 4.27 -12.43 8.56
C VAL A 116 2.75 -12.37 8.43
N LEU A 117 2.14 -11.27 8.82
CA LEU A 117 0.71 -11.00 8.68
C LEU A 117 0.53 -9.58 8.12
N ILE A 118 -0.40 -9.45 7.19
CA ILE A 118 -0.90 -8.17 6.68
C ILE A 118 -2.42 -8.15 6.83
N VAL A 119 -2.96 -7.01 7.24
CA VAL A 119 -4.39 -6.77 7.34
C VAL A 119 -4.74 -5.50 6.57
N GLU A 120 -5.76 -5.60 5.71
CA GLU A 120 -6.37 -4.45 5.03
C GLU A 120 -7.85 -4.32 5.44
N VAL A 121 -8.26 -3.12 5.77
CA VAL A 121 -9.66 -2.79 6.04
C VAL A 121 -10.26 -2.25 4.75
N LEU A 122 -11.11 -3.04 4.13
CA LEU A 122 -11.66 -2.75 2.81
C LEU A 122 -12.50 -1.47 2.81
N SER A 123 -12.33 -0.67 1.78
CA SER A 123 -13.20 0.47 1.49
C SER A 123 -13.78 0.34 0.08
N PRO A 124 -14.93 0.98 -0.23
CA PRO A 124 -15.50 0.93 -1.56
C PRO A 124 -14.56 1.40 -2.67
N SER A 125 -13.58 2.25 -2.34
CA SER A 125 -12.62 2.78 -3.31
C SER A 125 -11.36 1.92 -3.50
N THR A 126 -11.04 1.03 -2.56
CA THR A 126 -9.80 0.23 -2.57
C THR A 126 -10.04 -1.27 -2.63
N GLU A 127 -11.25 -1.76 -2.39
CA GLU A 127 -11.57 -3.18 -2.28
C GLU A 127 -11.05 -4.02 -3.45
N ASP A 128 -11.28 -3.59 -4.68
CA ASP A 128 -10.80 -4.30 -5.88
C ASP A 128 -9.27 -4.35 -5.96
N TYR A 129 -8.61 -3.28 -5.52
CA TYR A 129 -7.16 -3.19 -5.48
C TYR A 129 -6.56 -4.08 -4.39
N ASP A 130 -7.16 -4.08 -3.19
CA ASP A 130 -6.72 -4.89 -2.05
C ASP A 130 -6.92 -6.39 -2.32
N ARG A 131 -8.07 -6.76 -2.93
CA ARG A 131 -8.37 -8.16 -3.33
C ARG A 131 -7.55 -8.64 -4.52
N GLY A 132 -7.14 -7.73 -5.40
CA GLY A 132 -6.46 -8.02 -6.64
C GLY A 132 -4.96 -7.79 -6.59
N ARG A 133 -4.53 -6.59 -7.01
CA ARG A 133 -3.11 -6.27 -7.21
C ARG A 133 -2.27 -6.32 -5.94
N LYS A 134 -2.78 -5.78 -4.83
CA LYS A 134 -2.07 -5.86 -3.54
C LYS A 134 -1.90 -7.30 -3.09
N PHE A 135 -2.97 -8.10 -3.15
CA PHE A 135 -2.88 -9.51 -2.77
C PHE A 135 -1.87 -10.27 -3.63
N GLN A 136 -1.89 -10.06 -4.96
CA GLN A 136 -0.90 -10.69 -5.85
C GLN A 136 0.54 -10.29 -5.50
N ALA A 137 0.76 -9.05 -5.10
CA ALA A 137 2.07 -8.58 -4.69
C ALA A 137 2.47 -9.13 -3.32
N TYR A 138 1.60 -9.05 -2.32
CA TYR A 138 1.88 -9.52 -0.96
C TYR A 138 2.25 -11.00 -0.91
N ARG A 139 1.55 -11.86 -1.66
CA ARG A 139 1.83 -13.30 -1.71
C ARG A 139 3.20 -13.67 -2.29
N THR A 140 3.94 -12.74 -2.88
CA THR A 140 5.34 -12.96 -3.31
C THR A 140 6.36 -12.74 -2.19
N LEU A 141 5.93 -12.19 -1.04
CA LEU A 141 6.77 -12.04 0.13
C LEU A 141 7.02 -13.41 0.78
N PRO A 142 8.28 -13.88 0.87
CA PRO A 142 8.57 -15.22 1.41
C PRO A 142 8.19 -15.40 2.87
N SER A 143 8.11 -14.30 3.62
CA SER A 143 7.78 -14.29 5.05
C SER A 143 6.28 -14.30 5.32
N LEU A 144 5.45 -13.88 4.36
CA LEU A 144 4.02 -13.73 4.57
C LEU A 144 3.36 -15.09 4.78
N GLN A 145 2.62 -15.23 5.87
CA GLN A 145 1.87 -16.42 6.23
C GLN A 145 0.36 -16.20 6.11
N ASP A 146 -0.09 -15.00 6.48
CA ASP A 146 -1.51 -14.67 6.54
C ASP A 146 -1.80 -13.30 5.93
N TYR A 147 -2.88 -13.22 5.17
CA TYR A 147 -3.45 -11.99 4.66
C TYR A 147 -4.93 -11.89 5.03
N LEU A 148 -5.30 -10.86 5.77
CA LEU A 148 -6.68 -10.66 6.22
C LEU A 148 -7.29 -9.44 5.55
N LEU A 149 -8.52 -9.61 5.07
CA LEU A 149 -9.37 -8.54 4.56
C LEU A 149 -10.56 -8.37 5.49
N ILE A 150 -10.76 -7.16 6.03
CA ILE A 150 -11.85 -6.87 6.97
C ILE A 150 -12.84 -5.91 6.30
N GLN A 151 -14.11 -6.32 6.24
CA GLN A 151 -15.19 -5.48 5.72
C GLN A 151 -15.57 -4.39 6.73
N GLN A 152 -15.89 -3.18 6.22
CA GLN A 152 -16.38 -2.07 7.06
C GLN A 152 -17.87 -2.14 7.35
N GLU A 153 -18.64 -2.67 6.40
CA GLU A 153 -20.11 -2.63 6.40
C GLU A 153 -20.73 -3.92 6.98
N ALA A 154 -19.94 -4.97 7.17
CA ALA A 154 -20.41 -6.25 7.67
C ALA A 154 -19.35 -6.89 8.59
N PRO A 155 -19.75 -7.73 9.56
CA PRO A 155 -18.82 -8.48 10.41
C PRO A 155 -18.24 -9.67 9.62
N LEU A 156 -17.49 -9.38 8.59
CA LEU A 156 -16.86 -10.35 7.69
C LEU A 156 -15.35 -10.13 7.64
N VAL A 157 -14.61 -11.20 7.87
CA VAL A 157 -13.16 -11.29 7.69
C VAL A 157 -12.87 -12.40 6.71
N GLU A 158 -12.09 -12.11 5.70
CA GLU A 158 -11.58 -13.10 4.75
C GLU A 158 -10.11 -13.37 5.08
N HIS A 159 -9.71 -14.62 5.04
CA HIS A 159 -8.38 -15.07 5.39
C HIS A 159 -7.77 -15.87 4.25
N PHE A 160 -6.56 -15.50 3.85
CA PHE A 160 -5.80 -16.12 2.77
C PHE A 160 -4.40 -16.50 3.23
#